data_6b519b706bcba901abf52833ae90867f
#
_entry.id   6b519b706bcba901abf52833ae90867f
#
_cell.length_a   1.000
_cell.length_b   1.000
_cell.length_c   1.000
_cell.angle_alpha   90.00
_cell.angle_beta   90.00
_cell.angle_gamma   90.00
#
_symmetry.space_group_name_H-M   'P 1'
#
loop_
_entity.id
_entity.type
_entity.pdbx_description
1 polymer ?
#
loop_
_entity_poly.entity_id
_entity_poly.type
_entity_poly.pdbx_seq_one_letter_code
_entity_poly.pdbx_strand_id
1 'polypeptide(L)'
;MNGTIFNIQKFCTSDGPGIRTNVFLKGCPLRCAWCHNPESQNVRPELLYYADKCVSCLRCLPLCRTGAQTVKDRRHFLDREKCVTCFECVGTGCDALARVGKNMSVDEVMDEVIKDKAFYDASGGGMTLSGGEPLWQGEFAVGLLGAAKRAGVNTCVETCGFVKRGTLKDVLPLVDTFLFDIKLTDDET
;
A
#
# COMPACT_ATOMS: atom_id res chain seq x y z
N MET A 1 -15.32 -7.97 -2.96
CA MET A 1 -14.64 -6.73 -3.42
C MET A 1 -13.17 -6.82 -3.05
N ASN A 2 -12.26 -6.50 -3.98
CA ASN A 2 -10.81 -6.64 -3.78
C ASN A 2 -10.07 -5.34 -4.08
N GLY A 3 -8.94 -5.13 -3.40
CA GLY A 3 -8.03 -4.02 -3.65
C GLY A 3 -6.57 -4.42 -3.52
N THR A 4 -5.68 -3.57 -3.99
CA THR A 4 -4.24 -3.79 -3.91
C THR A 4 -3.65 -3.09 -2.69
N ILE A 5 -3.10 -3.86 -1.78
CA ILE A 5 -2.46 -3.42 -0.54
C ILE A 5 -0.98 -3.72 -0.64
N PHE A 6 -0.11 -2.83 -0.16
CA PHE A 6 1.31 -3.12 -0.12
C PHE A 6 1.85 -3.39 1.29
N ASN A 7 1.14 -2.93 2.33
CA ASN A 7 1.51 -3.23 3.70
C ASN A 7 0.29 -3.22 4.63
N ILE A 8 0.34 -3.99 5.72
CA ILE A 8 -0.51 -3.87 6.89
C ILE A 8 0.42 -3.79 8.08
N GLN A 9 0.45 -2.64 8.74
CA GLN A 9 1.32 -2.39 9.87
C GLN A 9 0.50 -2.28 11.15
N LYS A 10 0.86 -3.11 12.11
CA LYS A 10 0.19 -3.17 13.41
C LYS A 10 0.88 -2.27 14.44
N PHE A 11 0.16 -1.95 15.49
CA PHE A 11 0.69 -1.19 16.63
C PHE A 11 1.24 0.20 16.29
N CYS A 12 0.60 0.89 15.34
CA CYS A 12 0.95 2.26 14.99
C CYS A 12 0.37 3.24 16.01
N THR A 13 1.17 4.22 16.42
CA THR A 13 0.79 5.23 17.41
C THR A 13 0.83 6.67 16.89
N SER A 14 1.23 6.85 15.62
CA SER A 14 1.42 8.17 15.00
C SER A 14 0.40 8.49 13.90
N ASP A 15 -0.51 7.55 13.59
CA ASP A 15 -1.39 7.63 12.43
C ASP A 15 -2.86 7.77 12.84
N GLY A 16 -3.10 8.61 13.84
CA GLY A 16 -4.40 8.91 14.44
C GLY A 16 -4.48 8.57 15.92
N PRO A 17 -5.65 8.77 16.55
CA PRO A 17 -5.84 8.52 17.98
C PRO A 17 -5.65 7.05 18.37
N GLY A 18 -5.00 6.80 19.51
CA GLY A 18 -4.83 5.47 20.08
C GLY A 18 -3.89 4.55 19.32
N ILE A 19 -3.92 3.26 19.64
CA ILE A 19 -3.15 2.22 18.93
C ILE A 19 -3.93 1.79 17.69
N ARG A 20 -3.27 1.75 16.53
CA ARG A 20 -3.93 1.52 15.25
C ARG A 20 -3.27 0.42 14.43
N THR A 21 -4.05 -0.19 13.56
CA THR A 21 -3.54 -0.99 12.45
C THR A 21 -3.68 -0.18 11.18
N ASN A 22 -2.55 0.12 10.52
CA ASN A 22 -2.53 0.85 9.26
C ASN A 22 -2.60 -0.12 8.09
N VAL A 23 -3.55 0.14 7.20
CA VAL A 23 -3.70 -0.57 5.93
C VAL A 23 -3.25 0.34 4.81
N PHE A 24 -2.13 -0.01 4.18
CA PHE A 24 -1.50 0.81 3.14
C PHE A 24 -1.95 0.35 1.75
N LEU A 25 -2.78 1.15 1.08
CA LEU A 25 -3.30 0.87 -0.25
C LEU A 25 -2.34 1.40 -1.33
N LYS A 26 -2.24 0.66 -2.45
CA LYS A 26 -1.51 1.11 -3.64
C LYS A 26 -2.38 2.00 -4.53
N GLY A 27 -1.72 2.86 -5.27
CA GLY A 27 -2.31 3.84 -6.18
C GLY A 27 -2.30 5.24 -5.58
N CYS A 28 -1.69 6.17 -6.29
CA CYS A 28 -1.72 7.58 -5.97
C CYS A 28 -1.74 8.38 -7.28
N PRO A 29 -2.61 9.39 -7.42
CA PRO A 29 -2.63 10.25 -8.60
C PRO A 29 -1.45 11.22 -8.64
N LEU A 30 -0.81 11.47 -7.48
CA LEU A 30 0.30 12.39 -7.35
C LEU A 30 1.67 11.72 -7.57
N ARG A 31 2.68 12.54 -7.85
CA ARG A 31 4.08 12.14 -8.08
C ARG A 31 5.02 13.08 -7.32
N CYS A 32 4.74 13.29 -6.03
CA CYS A 32 5.50 14.19 -5.17
C CYS A 32 6.98 13.82 -5.17
N ALA A 33 7.87 14.79 -5.34
CA ALA A 33 9.32 14.57 -5.32
C ALA A 33 9.83 14.05 -3.97
N TRP A 34 9.10 14.37 -2.88
CA TRP A 34 9.38 13.94 -1.50
C TRP A 34 8.52 12.75 -1.05
N CYS A 35 7.96 11.96 -1.97
CA CYS A 35 7.08 10.85 -1.62
C CYS A 35 7.77 9.86 -0.66
N HIS A 36 7.15 9.64 0.50
CA HIS A 36 7.66 8.69 1.49
C HIS A 36 7.52 7.23 1.04
N ASN A 37 6.45 6.93 0.29
CA ASN A 37 6.13 5.58 -0.17
C ASN A 37 6.04 5.53 -1.71
N PRO A 38 7.13 5.72 -2.46
CA PRO A 38 7.08 5.78 -3.93
C PRO A 38 6.57 4.47 -4.56
N GLU A 39 6.75 3.33 -3.88
CA GLU A 39 6.22 2.03 -4.27
C GLU A 39 4.69 1.95 -4.21
N SER A 40 4.04 2.90 -3.54
CA SER A 40 2.57 2.98 -3.49
C SER A 40 1.95 3.67 -4.70
N GLN A 41 2.73 4.38 -5.51
CA GLN A 41 2.21 5.24 -6.59
C GLN A 41 1.46 4.49 -7.68
N ASN A 42 1.95 3.31 -8.07
CA ASN A 42 1.26 2.46 -9.02
C ASN A 42 0.21 1.59 -8.31
N VAL A 43 -1.00 1.51 -8.85
CA VAL A 43 -2.06 0.66 -8.29
C VAL A 43 -1.79 -0.84 -8.49
N ARG A 44 -1.01 -1.20 -9.52
CA ARG A 44 -0.70 -2.60 -9.81
C ARG A 44 0.45 -3.10 -8.94
N PRO A 45 0.51 -4.41 -8.62
CA PRO A 45 1.68 -4.99 -8.02
C PRO A 45 2.94 -4.75 -8.86
N GLU A 46 4.08 -4.53 -8.19
CA GLU A 46 5.36 -4.23 -8.82
C GLU A 46 6.47 -5.11 -8.27
N LEU A 47 7.50 -5.32 -9.08
CA LEU A 47 8.74 -5.96 -8.65
C LEU A 47 9.72 -4.88 -8.17
N LEU A 48 10.09 -4.92 -6.90
CA LEU A 48 11.18 -4.13 -6.36
C LEU A 48 12.51 -4.86 -6.53
N TYR A 49 13.54 -4.11 -6.85
CA TYR A 49 14.92 -4.56 -6.90
C TYR A 49 15.79 -3.66 -6.02
N TYR A 50 16.38 -4.27 -4.99
CA TYR A 50 17.30 -3.65 -4.04
C TYR A 50 18.74 -4.01 -4.47
N ALA A 51 19.40 -3.08 -5.16
CA ALA A 51 20.74 -3.32 -5.71
C ALA A 51 21.80 -3.53 -4.61
N ASP A 52 21.64 -2.90 -3.47
CA ASP A 52 22.48 -3.01 -2.27
C ASP A 52 22.41 -4.39 -1.60
N LYS A 53 21.26 -5.08 -1.73
CA LYS A 53 21.06 -6.45 -1.22
C LYS A 53 21.44 -7.54 -2.23
N CYS A 54 21.75 -7.16 -3.47
CA CYS A 54 22.04 -8.11 -4.53
C CYS A 54 23.47 -8.65 -4.44
N VAL A 55 23.61 -9.93 -4.14
CA VAL A 55 24.90 -10.66 -4.11
C VAL A 55 25.32 -11.23 -5.46
N SER A 56 24.66 -10.85 -6.54
CA SER A 56 24.93 -11.30 -7.93
C SER A 56 24.99 -12.83 -8.07
N CYS A 57 24.16 -13.57 -7.35
CA CYS A 57 24.08 -15.03 -7.44
C CYS A 57 23.43 -15.55 -8.71
N LEU A 58 22.81 -14.68 -9.50
CA LEU A 58 22.21 -14.89 -10.83
C LEU A 58 21.08 -15.92 -10.90
N ARG A 59 20.57 -16.41 -9.75
CA ARG A 59 19.47 -17.40 -9.71
C ARG A 59 18.17 -16.89 -10.34
N CYS A 60 17.98 -15.58 -10.41
CA CYS A 60 16.79 -14.95 -11.00
C CYS A 60 16.80 -14.99 -12.56
N LEU A 61 17.96 -15.10 -13.20
CA LEU A 61 18.09 -15.04 -14.67
C LEU A 61 17.34 -16.18 -15.37
N PRO A 62 17.55 -17.46 -15.04
CA PRO A 62 16.89 -18.57 -15.74
C PRO A 62 15.37 -18.59 -15.54
N LEU A 63 14.86 -17.91 -14.53
CA LEU A 63 13.43 -17.80 -14.26
C LEU A 63 12.75 -16.67 -15.06
N CYS A 64 13.53 -15.75 -15.61
CA CYS A 64 13.00 -14.60 -16.32
C CYS A 64 12.75 -14.90 -17.81
N ARG A 65 11.53 -15.30 -18.15
CA ARG A 65 11.15 -15.66 -19.53
C ARG A 65 11.23 -14.48 -20.51
N THR A 66 11.15 -13.24 -20.01
CA THR A 66 11.19 -12.04 -20.85
C THR A 66 12.60 -11.45 -20.98
N GLY A 67 13.61 -12.01 -20.29
CA GLY A 67 14.96 -11.48 -20.26
C GLY A 67 15.07 -10.12 -19.56
N ALA A 68 14.10 -9.78 -18.67
CA ALA A 68 14.15 -8.56 -17.89
C ALA A 68 15.26 -8.60 -16.82
N GLN A 69 15.63 -9.81 -16.35
CA GLN A 69 16.77 -9.99 -15.45
C GLN A 69 18.04 -10.14 -16.31
N THR A 70 18.97 -9.20 -16.18
CA THR A 70 20.19 -9.14 -17.01
C THR A 70 21.43 -8.97 -16.16
N VAL A 71 22.58 -9.25 -16.76
CA VAL A 71 23.91 -9.04 -16.15
C VAL A 71 24.77 -8.22 -17.08
N LYS A 72 25.37 -7.17 -16.53
CA LYS A 72 26.39 -6.37 -17.21
C LYS A 72 27.54 -6.15 -16.22
N ASP A 73 28.79 -6.37 -16.67
CA ASP A 73 30.00 -6.20 -15.87
C ASP A 73 29.93 -6.92 -14.50
N ARG A 74 29.43 -8.18 -14.50
CA ARG A 74 29.21 -9.02 -13.33
C ARG A 74 28.18 -8.46 -12.32
N ARG A 75 27.42 -7.43 -12.69
CA ARG A 75 26.35 -6.87 -11.87
C ARG A 75 25.00 -7.23 -12.45
N HIS A 76 24.06 -7.52 -11.59
CA HIS A 76 22.69 -7.78 -11.96
C HIS A 76 21.93 -6.46 -12.19
N PHE A 77 21.07 -6.45 -13.21
CA PHE A 77 20.16 -5.34 -13.54
C PHE A 77 18.76 -5.87 -13.84
N LEU A 78 17.78 -5.09 -13.45
CA LEU A 78 16.37 -5.29 -13.83
C LEU A 78 15.98 -4.28 -14.91
N ASP A 79 15.71 -4.81 -16.11
CA ASP A 79 15.10 -4.05 -17.21
C ASP A 79 13.59 -3.94 -16.96
N ARG A 80 13.13 -2.76 -16.55
CA ARG A 80 11.72 -2.56 -16.21
C ARG A 80 10.80 -2.54 -17.42
N GLU A 81 11.30 -2.23 -18.61
CA GLU A 81 10.50 -2.22 -19.84
C GLU A 81 10.15 -3.65 -20.29
N LYS A 82 11.05 -4.59 -20.05
CA LYS A 82 10.83 -6.02 -20.34
C LYS A 82 10.11 -6.77 -19.22
N CYS A 83 10.05 -6.19 -18.02
CA CYS A 83 9.48 -6.86 -16.86
C CYS A 83 7.94 -6.90 -16.94
N VAL A 84 7.38 -8.09 -17.04
CA VAL A 84 5.91 -8.32 -17.02
C VAL A 84 5.35 -8.60 -15.64
N THR A 85 6.12 -8.39 -14.59
CA THR A 85 5.70 -8.56 -13.19
C THR A 85 5.09 -9.94 -12.86
N CYS A 86 5.62 -11.01 -13.45
CA CYS A 86 5.18 -12.38 -13.17
C CYS A 86 5.62 -12.90 -11.78
N PHE A 87 6.62 -12.25 -11.18
CA PHE A 87 7.17 -12.54 -9.85
C PHE A 87 7.88 -13.91 -9.68
N GLU A 88 8.09 -14.68 -10.76
CA GLU A 88 8.79 -15.97 -10.68
C GLU A 88 10.20 -15.84 -10.05
N CYS A 89 10.88 -14.72 -10.29
CA CYS A 89 12.20 -14.44 -9.74
C CYS A 89 12.21 -14.14 -8.23
N VAL A 90 11.08 -13.81 -7.61
CA VAL A 90 10.99 -13.53 -6.17
C VAL A 90 11.17 -14.81 -5.34
N GLY A 91 10.74 -15.96 -5.86
CA GLY A 91 10.84 -17.26 -5.17
C GLY A 91 12.25 -17.82 -5.05
N THR A 92 13.30 -17.11 -5.49
CA THR A 92 14.69 -17.60 -5.46
C THR A 92 15.36 -17.56 -4.09
N GLY A 93 14.68 -17.05 -3.06
CA GLY A 93 15.27 -16.80 -1.74
C GLY A 93 16.34 -15.70 -1.76
N CYS A 94 16.18 -14.73 -2.64
CA CYS A 94 17.05 -13.55 -2.76
C CYS A 94 16.34 -12.33 -2.19
N ASP A 95 16.88 -11.73 -1.13
CA ASP A 95 16.31 -10.54 -0.49
C ASP A 95 16.37 -9.26 -1.35
N ALA A 96 17.09 -9.33 -2.49
CA ALA A 96 17.18 -8.23 -3.44
C ALA A 96 15.93 -8.06 -4.31
N LEU A 97 15.06 -9.04 -4.38
CA LEU A 97 13.85 -9.01 -5.21
C LEU A 97 12.61 -9.21 -4.33
N ALA A 98 11.70 -8.25 -4.36
CA ALA A 98 10.47 -8.31 -3.59
C ALA A 98 9.25 -7.95 -4.45
N ARG A 99 8.13 -8.64 -4.21
CA ARG A 99 6.84 -8.23 -4.73
C ARG A 99 6.24 -7.18 -3.80
N VAL A 100 5.86 -6.04 -4.36
CA VAL A 100 5.08 -5.02 -3.66
C VAL A 100 3.69 -4.94 -4.25
N GLY A 101 2.72 -5.07 -3.38
CA GLY A 101 1.31 -5.14 -3.74
C GLY A 101 0.78 -6.57 -3.77
N LYS A 102 -0.21 -6.81 -2.94
CA LYS A 102 -1.02 -8.02 -2.86
C LYS A 102 -2.47 -7.64 -3.10
N ASN A 103 -3.16 -8.39 -3.94
CA ASN A 103 -4.61 -8.25 -4.06
C ASN A 103 -5.25 -8.96 -2.87
N MET A 104 -6.07 -8.24 -2.10
CA MET A 104 -6.76 -8.75 -0.92
C MET A 104 -8.24 -8.34 -0.97
N SER A 105 -9.09 -9.23 -0.49
CA SER A 105 -10.51 -8.91 -0.24
C SER A 105 -10.69 -8.08 1.02
N VAL A 106 -11.86 -7.45 1.16
CA VAL A 106 -12.24 -6.75 2.38
C VAL A 106 -12.16 -7.68 3.60
N ASP A 107 -12.64 -8.92 3.46
CA ASP A 107 -12.66 -9.87 4.56
C ASP A 107 -11.24 -10.28 4.98
N GLU A 108 -10.35 -10.58 4.02
CA GLU A 108 -8.94 -10.90 4.33
C GLU A 108 -8.22 -9.76 5.08
N VAL A 109 -8.52 -8.49 4.74
CA VAL A 109 -7.94 -7.35 5.45
C VAL A 109 -8.54 -7.21 6.84
N MET A 110 -9.86 -7.35 6.95
CA MET A 110 -10.53 -7.24 8.24
C MET A 110 -10.12 -8.37 9.20
N ASP A 111 -9.85 -9.58 8.69
CA ASP A 111 -9.30 -10.67 9.51
C ASP A 111 -7.96 -10.29 10.16
N GLU A 112 -7.13 -9.50 9.48
CA GLU A 112 -5.88 -8.97 10.07
C GLU A 112 -6.15 -7.84 11.06
N VAL A 113 -7.04 -6.92 10.73
CA VAL A 113 -7.38 -5.74 11.55
C VAL A 113 -7.99 -6.15 12.89
N ILE A 114 -8.94 -7.10 12.87
CA ILE A 114 -9.68 -7.53 14.08
C ILE A 114 -8.77 -8.23 15.11
N LYS A 115 -7.63 -8.79 14.70
CA LYS A 115 -6.69 -9.40 15.65
C LYS A 115 -6.21 -8.44 16.75
N ASP A 116 -6.19 -7.14 16.46
CA ASP A 116 -5.72 -6.10 17.37
C ASP A 116 -6.86 -5.37 18.10
N LYS A 117 -8.12 -5.87 18.00
CA LYS A 117 -9.31 -5.17 18.54
C LYS A 117 -9.20 -4.86 20.02
N ALA A 118 -8.62 -5.74 20.83
CA ALA A 118 -8.44 -5.51 22.25
C ALA A 118 -7.58 -4.26 22.55
N PHE A 119 -6.59 -3.98 21.70
CA PHE A 119 -5.76 -2.77 21.82
C PHE A 119 -6.52 -1.52 21.40
N TYR A 120 -7.39 -1.62 20.39
CA TYR A 120 -8.25 -0.51 19.98
C TYR A 120 -9.21 -0.13 21.09
N ASP A 121 -9.87 -1.11 21.69
CA ASP A 121 -10.85 -0.90 22.77
C ASP A 121 -10.19 -0.27 24.01
N ALA A 122 -8.94 -0.65 24.32
CA ALA A 122 -8.20 -0.12 25.45
C ALA A 122 -7.63 1.30 25.21
N SER A 123 -7.35 1.68 23.97
CA SER A 123 -6.65 2.93 23.65
C SER A 123 -7.50 3.98 22.95
N GLY A 124 -8.73 3.63 22.54
CA GLY A 124 -9.54 4.45 21.64
C GLY A 124 -9.03 4.48 20.20
N GLY A 125 -8.21 3.50 19.84
CA GLY A 125 -7.62 3.34 18.49
C GLY A 125 -8.52 2.63 17.50
N GLY A 126 -7.93 2.11 16.43
CA GLY A 126 -8.68 1.43 15.36
C GLY A 126 -7.91 1.14 14.09
N MET A 127 -8.58 1.23 12.96
CA MET A 127 -7.98 1.06 11.63
C MET A 127 -7.70 2.43 10.99
N THR A 128 -6.52 2.58 10.39
CA THR A 128 -6.20 3.72 9.52
C THR A 128 -5.98 3.22 8.09
N LEU A 129 -6.67 3.83 7.13
CA LEU A 129 -6.35 3.67 5.71
C LEU A 129 -5.34 4.74 5.30
N SER A 130 -4.21 4.31 4.76
CA SER A 130 -3.11 5.14 4.28
C SER A 130 -2.48 4.52 3.03
N GLY A 131 -1.25 4.89 2.68
CA GLY A 131 -0.48 4.28 1.60
C GLY A 131 -0.02 5.27 0.54
N GLY A 132 -0.57 5.15 -0.68
CA GLY A 132 -0.55 6.19 -1.69
C GLY A 132 -1.66 7.21 -1.39
N GLU A 133 -2.70 7.23 -2.21
CA GLU A 133 -3.97 7.86 -1.86
C GLU A 133 -5.00 6.74 -1.63
N PRO A 134 -5.40 6.43 -0.40
CA PRO A 134 -6.25 5.27 -0.13
C PRO A 134 -7.62 5.37 -0.81
N LEU A 135 -8.13 6.59 -0.98
CA LEU A 135 -9.41 6.84 -1.64
C LEU A 135 -9.32 6.74 -3.18
N TRP A 136 -8.12 6.53 -3.75
CA TRP A 136 -7.95 6.20 -5.16
C TRP A 136 -8.58 4.85 -5.52
N GLN A 137 -8.59 3.90 -4.60
CA GLN A 137 -9.35 2.64 -4.67
C GLN A 137 -10.71 2.78 -3.97
N GLY A 138 -11.51 3.77 -4.36
CA GLY A 138 -12.68 4.27 -3.63
C GLY A 138 -13.66 3.21 -3.18
N GLU A 139 -14.11 2.32 -4.07
CA GLU A 139 -15.05 1.25 -3.71
C GLU A 139 -14.46 0.31 -2.64
N PHE A 140 -13.19 -0.04 -2.76
CA PHE A 140 -12.51 -0.90 -1.80
C PHE A 140 -12.34 -0.20 -0.45
N ALA A 141 -11.98 1.09 -0.45
CA ALA A 141 -11.88 1.91 0.76
C ALA A 141 -13.25 2.00 1.49
N VAL A 142 -14.33 2.27 0.75
CA VAL A 142 -15.70 2.26 1.30
C VAL A 142 -16.04 0.90 1.91
N GLY A 143 -15.69 -0.19 1.22
CA GLY A 143 -15.89 -1.56 1.72
C GLY A 143 -15.18 -1.83 3.04
N LEU A 144 -13.90 -1.45 3.15
CA LEU A 144 -13.07 -1.59 4.36
C LEU A 144 -13.62 -0.75 5.52
N LEU A 145 -13.88 0.54 5.28
CA LEU A 145 -14.41 1.45 6.28
C LEU A 145 -15.77 0.99 6.80
N GLY A 146 -16.67 0.57 5.89
CA GLY A 146 -17.97 0.03 6.27
C GLY A 146 -17.86 -1.27 7.08
N ALA A 147 -16.93 -2.16 6.74
CA ALA A 147 -16.68 -3.38 7.50
C ALA A 147 -16.10 -3.09 8.89
N ALA A 148 -15.16 -2.15 9.00
CA ALA A 148 -14.61 -1.70 10.27
C ALA A 148 -15.69 -1.09 11.19
N LYS A 149 -16.55 -0.23 10.67
CA LYS A 149 -17.70 0.33 11.41
C LYS A 149 -18.64 -0.74 11.93
N ARG A 150 -19.00 -1.73 11.10
CA ARG A 150 -19.85 -2.86 11.54
C ARG A 150 -19.21 -3.70 12.63
N ALA A 151 -17.89 -3.79 12.63
CA ALA A 151 -17.11 -4.49 13.67
C ALA A 151 -16.85 -3.65 14.92
N GLY A 152 -17.38 -2.43 15.01
CA GLY A 152 -17.13 -1.50 16.12
C GLY A 152 -15.68 -1.06 16.22
N VAL A 153 -14.98 -0.92 15.08
CA VAL A 153 -13.61 -0.43 14.99
C VAL A 153 -13.63 1.03 14.55
N ASN A 154 -12.96 1.90 15.32
CA ASN A 154 -12.77 3.30 14.95
C ASN A 154 -11.99 3.41 13.64
N THR A 155 -12.40 4.34 12.77
CA THR A 155 -11.86 4.50 11.43
C THR A 155 -11.14 5.83 11.25
N CYS A 156 -9.95 5.77 10.67
CA CYS A 156 -9.18 6.94 10.29
C CYS A 156 -8.77 6.83 8.81
N VAL A 157 -8.70 7.95 8.12
CA VAL A 157 -8.20 8.02 6.74
C VAL A 157 -7.16 9.12 6.65
N GLU A 158 -5.97 8.75 6.20
CA GLU A 158 -4.91 9.68 5.82
C GLU A 158 -4.99 9.91 4.32
N THR A 159 -5.29 11.13 3.90
CA THR A 159 -5.58 11.45 2.50
C THR A 159 -5.06 12.83 2.11
N CYS A 160 -4.61 12.98 0.87
CA CYS A 160 -4.35 14.30 0.29
C CYS A 160 -5.61 14.94 -0.33
N GLY A 161 -6.73 14.22 -0.37
CA GLY A 161 -8.01 14.71 -0.90
C GLY A 161 -8.08 14.79 -2.42
N PHE A 162 -7.05 14.43 -3.17
CA PHE A 162 -7.06 14.46 -4.63
C PHE A 162 -7.78 13.21 -5.19
N VAL A 163 -9.09 13.20 -5.03
CA VAL A 163 -9.97 12.08 -5.36
C VAL A 163 -11.28 12.55 -5.99
N LYS A 164 -12.02 11.61 -6.58
CA LYS A 164 -13.33 11.93 -7.13
C LYS A 164 -14.29 12.37 -6.01
N ARG A 165 -15.06 13.44 -6.25
CA ARG A 165 -16.02 13.99 -5.28
C ARG A 165 -17.06 12.94 -4.83
N GLY A 166 -17.45 11.99 -5.69
CA GLY A 166 -18.33 10.89 -5.35
C GLY A 166 -17.76 10.01 -4.25
N THR A 167 -16.51 9.55 -4.44
CA THR A 167 -15.79 8.75 -3.43
C THR A 167 -15.72 9.44 -2.08
N LEU A 168 -15.42 10.74 -2.06
CA LEU A 168 -15.35 11.51 -0.81
C LEU A 168 -16.72 11.51 -0.10
N LYS A 169 -17.82 11.71 -0.83
CA LYS A 169 -19.18 11.68 -0.26
C LYS A 169 -19.52 10.31 0.35
N ASP A 170 -19.08 9.23 -0.30
CA ASP A 170 -19.38 7.86 0.14
C ASP A 170 -18.59 7.48 1.41
N VAL A 171 -17.38 8.00 1.60
CA VAL A 171 -16.54 7.70 2.77
C VAL A 171 -16.84 8.59 3.98
N LEU A 172 -17.32 9.83 3.77
CA LEU A 172 -17.57 10.78 4.88
C LEU A 172 -18.36 10.19 6.04
N PRO A 173 -19.50 9.45 5.85
CA PRO A 173 -20.25 8.88 6.95
C PRO A 173 -19.56 7.68 7.63
N LEU A 174 -18.48 7.17 7.05
CA LEU A 174 -17.77 5.96 7.49
C LEU A 174 -16.45 6.27 8.21
N VAL A 175 -16.05 7.55 8.30
CA VAL A 175 -14.75 7.97 8.83
C VAL A 175 -14.94 8.77 10.12
N ASP A 176 -14.28 8.35 11.19
CA ASP A 176 -14.30 9.06 12.47
C ASP A 176 -13.25 10.20 12.51
N THR A 177 -12.10 10.00 11.83
CA THR A 177 -11.00 10.97 11.81
C THR A 177 -10.38 11.04 10.43
N PHE A 178 -10.19 12.25 9.92
CA PHE A 178 -9.36 12.50 8.74
C PHE A 178 -8.02 13.12 9.16
N LEU A 179 -6.93 12.52 8.68
CA LEU A 179 -5.60 13.12 8.67
C LEU A 179 -5.38 13.67 7.26
N PHE A 180 -5.48 14.98 7.14
CA PHE A 180 -5.44 15.63 5.84
C PHE A 180 -4.03 16.12 5.53
N ASP A 181 -3.43 15.57 4.48
CA ASP A 181 -2.07 15.87 4.04
C ASP A 181 -2.10 16.94 2.94
N ILE A 182 -1.90 18.20 3.33
CA ILE A 182 -1.91 19.32 2.40
C ILE A 182 -0.61 19.29 1.58
N LYS A 183 -0.72 18.98 0.28
CA LYS A 183 0.43 18.86 -0.62
C LYS A 183 0.82 20.18 -1.30
N LEU A 184 -0.15 21.05 -1.55
CA LEU A 184 0.03 22.35 -2.20
C LEU A 184 -0.84 23.39 -1.51
N THR A 185 -0.35 24.62 -1.44
CA THR A 185 -1.07 25.78 -0.89
C THR A 185 -1.31 26.88 -1.93
N ASP A 186 -0.93 26.62 -3.18
CA ASP A 186 -1.01 27.55 -4.31
C ASP A 186 -1.89 26.96 -5.40
N ASP A 187 -2.86 27.73 -5.90
CA ASP A 187 -3.78 27.33 -6.97
C ASP A 187 -3.17 27.47 -8.38
N GLU A 188 -1.97 28.05 -8.51
CA GLU A 188 -1.31 28.31 -9.79
C GLU A 188 -0.36 27.18 -10.28
N THR A 189 -0.30 26.04 -9.59
CA THR A 189 0.61 24.92 -9.91
C THR A 189 -0.09 23.67 -10.42
#